data_db094c240e1f4a9c3b1f07a9cbfaf8e4
#
_entry.id   db094c240e1f4a9c3b1f07a9cbfaf8e4
#
_cell.length_a   1.000
_cell.length_b   1.000
_cell.length_c   1.000
_cell.angle_alpha   90.00
_cell.angle_beta   90.00
_cell.angle_gamma   90.00
#
_symmetry.space_group_name_H-M   'P 1'
#
loop_
_entity.id
_entity.type
_entity.pdbx_description
1 polymer ?
#
loop_
_entity_poly.entity_id
_entity_poly.type
_entity_poly.pdbx_seq_one_letter_code
_entity_poly.pdbx_strand_id
1 'polypeptide(L)'
;EGNIADYTGVDEVDMVVTLHACDTATDFALAKAVHWNAKVILSVPCCQHELNRQIKNEDLEPVLKYGLLKERISALVTDGLRAQYLEREGYEAQILEFIDMEHTPKNILIRAVRTGRKGENEDAIRRCEQALGVAPTLGWLLDHEGEV
;
A
#
# COMPACT_ATOMS: atom_id res chain seq x y z
N GLU A 1 11.82 -20.95 5.49
CA GLU A 1 12.11 -19.52 5.64
C GLU A 1 12.60 -19.00 4.29
N GLY A 2 11.99 -17.95 3.76
CA GLY A 2 12.29 -17.40 2.44
C GLY A 2 11.63 -16.05 2.23
N ASN A 3 11.88 -15.43 1.07
CA ASN A 3 11.28 -14.18 0.68
C ASN A 3 9.85 -14.43 0.19
N ILE A 4 8.90 -13.61 0.62
CA ILE A 4 7.49 -13.71 0.18
C ILE A 4 7.35 -13.53 -1.34
N ALA A 5 8.22 -12.75 -1.97
CA ALA A 5 8.23 -12.57 -3.41
C ALA A 5 8.44 -13.89 -4.18
N ASP A 6 9.23 -14.81 -3.63
CA ASP A 6 9.62 -16.06 -4.27
C ASP A 6 8.67 -17.23 -3.98
N TYR A 7 7.66 -17.04 -3.12
CA TYR A 7 6.75 -18.10 -2.69
C TYR A 7 5.67 -18.38 -3.74
N THR A 8 5.60 -19.60 -4.26
CA THR A 8 4.69 -20.02 -5.33
C THR A 8 3.79 -21.21 -4.97
N GLY A 9 3.74 -21.58 -3.70
CA GLY A 9 3.12 -22.84 -3.25
C GLY A 9 1.60 -22.81 -3.03
N VAL A 10 0.89 -21.71 -3.35
CA VAL A 10 -0.55 -21.54 -3.06
C VAL A 10 -1.22 -20.77 -4.18
N ASP A 11 -2.40 -21.24 -4.60
CA ASP A 11 -3.21 -20.58 -5.65
C ASP A 11 -4.36 -19.74 -5.05
N GLU A 12 -4.81 -20.07 -3.85
CA GLU A 12 -5.90 -19.37 -3.16
C GLU A 12 -5.70 -19.40 -1.64
N VAL A 13 -5.94 -18.28 -0.97
CA VAL A 13 -5.86 -18.17 0.49
C VAL A 13 -7.08 -17.45 1.07
N ASP A 14 -7.49 -17.84 2.28
CA ASP A 14 -8.59 -17.17 2.96
C ASP A 14 -8.18 -15.80 3.52
N MET A 15 -6.96 -15.70 4.06
CA MET A 15 -6.49 -14.47 4.70
C MET A 15 -4.97 -14.32 4.55
N VAL A 16 -4.56 -13.10 4.27
CA VAL A 16 -3.16 -12.67 4.36
C VAL A 16 -3.02 -11.62 5.45
N VAL A 17 -2.08 -11.82 6.34
CA VAL A 17 -1.74 -10.88 7.42
C VAL A 17 -0.28 -10.47 7.26
N THR A 18 -0.03 -9.17 7.17
CA THR A 18 1.32 -8.63 7.13
C THR A 18 1.55 -7.71 8.33
N LEU A 19 2.54 -8.06 9.12
CA LEU A 19 2.97 -7.29 10.29
C LEU A 19 4.45 -6.94 10.14
N HIS A 20 4.77 -5.66 10.34
CA HIS A 20 6.16 -5.17 10.30
C HIS A 20 6.93 -5.46 9.00
N ALA A 21 6.23 -5.59 7.88
CA ALA A 21 6.89 -5.59 6.58
C ALA A 21 7.32 -4.15 6.25
N CYS A 22 8.64 -3.95 6.13
CA CYS A 22 9.19 -2.62 5.95
C CYS A 22 9.14 -2.17 4.49
N ASP A 23 8.78 -0.91 4.28
CA ASP A 23 8.81 -0.22 2.98
C ASP A 23 8.10 -1.02 1.87
N THR A 24 8.79 -1.30 0.78
CA THR A 24 8.24 -2.04 -0.37
C THR A 24 7.97 -3.53 -0.12
N ALA A 25 8.49 -4.12 0.96
CA ALA A 25 8.14 -5.49 1.35
C ALA A 25 6.63 -5.64 1.64
N THR A 26 5.99 -4.57 2.13
CA THR A 26 4.53 -4.51 2.25
C THR A 26 3.86 -4.62 0.88
N ASP A 27 4.39 -3.93 -0.13
CA ASP A 27 3.82 -3.90 -1.48
C ASP A 27 3.89 -5.27 -2.16
N PHE A 28 5.01 -5.97 -2.02
CA PHE A 28 5.13 -7.36 -2.49
C PHE A 28 4.15 -8.30 -1.79
N ALA A 29 3.95 -8.15 -0.48
CA ALA A 29 2.99 -8.95 0.26
C ALA A 29 1.54 -8.68 -0.18
N LEU A 30 1.18 -7.42 -0.41
CA LEU A 30 -0.14 -7.03 -0.91
C LEU A 30 -0.38 -7.53 -2.35
N ALA A 31 0.61 -7.40 -3.24
CA ALA A 31 0.53 -7.92 -4.60
C ALA A 31 0.33 -9.44 -4.60
N LYS A 32 1.07 -10.19 -3.79
CA LYS A 32 0.87 -11.63 -3.62
C LYS A 32 -0.51 -11.98 -3.06
N ALA A 33 -1.01 -11.21 -2.08
CA ALA A 33 -2.34 -11.42 -1.54
C ALA A 33 -3.44 -11.26 -2.61
N VAL A 34 -3.31 -10.26 -3.49
CA VAL A 34 -4.20 -10.06 -4.64
C VAL A 34 -4.09 -11.24 -5.61
N HIS A 35 -2.87 -11.64 -5.99
CA HIS A 35 -2.60 -12.78 -6.87
C HIS A 35 -3.19 -14.09 -6.34
N TRP A 36 -3.10 -14.35 -5.05
CA TRP A 36 -3.71 -15.52 -4.40
C TRP A 36 -5.21 -15.39 -4.16
N ASN A 37 -5.84 -14.34 -4.67
CA ASN A 37 -7.26 -14.07 -4.47
C ASN A 37 -7.68 -14.10 -3.00
N ALA A 38 -6.84 -13.61 -2.09
CA ALA A 38 -7.11 -13.60 -0.67
C ALA A 38 -8.48 -12.99 -0.38
N LYS A 39 -9.29 -13.66 0.47
CA LYS A 39 -10.61 -13.14 0.84
C LYS A 39 -10.52 -11.94 1.77
N VAL A 40 -9.52 -11.95 2.65
CA VAL A 40 -9.26 -10.86 3.60
C VAL A 40 -7.75 -10.54 3.61
N ILE A 41 -7.44 -9.26 3.61
CA ILE A 41 -6.06 -8.76 3.76
C ILE A 41 -6.05 -7.84 4.98
N LEU A 42 -5.12 -8.11 5.90
CA LEU A 42 -4.84 -7.25 7.05
C LEU A 42 -3.36 -6.86 7.00
N SER A 43 -3.09 -5.58 6.80
CA SER A 43 -1.72 -5.08 6.68
C SER A 43 -1.47 -3.95 7.67
N VAL A 44 -0.42 -4.11 8.47
CA VAL A 44 0.07 -3.08 9.40
C VAL A 44 1.43 -2.61 8.91
N PRO A 45 1.49 -1.57 8.06
CA PRO A 45 2.75 -1.02 7.57
C PRO A 45 3.48 -0.30 8.69
N CYS A 46 4.79 -0.53 8.80
CA CYS A 46 5.60 0.08 9.88
C CYS A 46 6.47 1.24 9.41
N CYS A 47 6.93 1.23 8.18
CA CYS A 47 7.73 2.31 7.59
C CYS A 47 7.45 2.42 6.09
N GLN A 48 7.51 3.65 5.58
CA GLN A 48 7.27 3.98 4.18
C GLN A 48 8.32 5.00 3.74
N HIS A 49 9.35 4.57 3.03
CA HIS A 49 10.45 5.42 2.60
C HIS A 49 10.44 5.71 1.10
N GLU A 50 9.79 4.85 0.31
CA GLU A 50 9.78 4.95 -1.14
C GLU A 50 9.27 6.32 -1.62
N LEU A 51 8.04 6.70 -1.26
CA LEU A 51 7.44 7.95 -1.71
C LEU A 51 8.14 9.19 -1.13
N ASN A 52 8.74 9.09 0.04
CA ASN A 52 9.51 10.19 0.62
C ASN A 52 10.68 10.63 -0.28
N ARG A 53 11.25 9.71 -1.05
CA ARG A 53 12.31 10.00 -2.02
C ARG A 53 11.79 10.55 -3.35
N GLN A 54 10.53 10.28 -3.68
CA GLN A 54 9.94 10.62 -4.98
C GLN A 54 9.09 11.89 -4.94
N ILE A 55 8.34 12.13 -3.87
CA ILE A 55 7.28 13.15 -3.80
C ILE A 55 7.77 14.55 -4.15
N LYS A 56 7.12 15.16 -5.14
CA LYS A 56 7.32 16.52 -5.59
C LYS A 56 5.98 17.12 -5.99
N ASN A 57 5.72 18.33 -5.49
CA ASN A 57 4.55 19.11 -5.88
C ASN A 57 4.84 20.58 -5.57
N GLU A 58 4.68 21.46 -6.56
CA GLU A 58 5.01 22.89 -6.42
C GLU A 58 4.13 23.59 -5.39
N ASP A 59 2.84 23.25 -5.35
CA ASP A 59 1.88 23.86 -4.41
C ASP A 59 2.13 23.42 -2.97
N LEU A 60 2.66 22.21 -2.76
CA LEU A 60 3.01 21.66 -1.46
C LEU A 60 4.47 21.91 -1.06
N GLU A 61 5.29 22.47 -1.94
CA GLU A 61 6.72 22.73 -1.67
C GLU A 61 6.96 23.47 -0.34
N PRO A 62 6.19 24.53 0.01
CA PRO A 62 6.37 25.23 1.28
C PRO A 62 6.22 24.35 2.53
N VAL A 63 5.50 23.22 2.41
CA VAL A 63 5.29 22.24 3.48
C VAL A 63 6.30 21.10 3.37
N LEU A 64 6.54 20.60 2.16
CA LEU A 64 7.44 19.47 1.90
C LEU A 64 8.93 19.80 2.17
N LYS A 65 9.29 21.08 2.23
CA LYS A 65 10.64 21.49 2.65
C LYS A 65 11.01 21.07 4.07
N TYR A 66 10.02 20.85 4.93
CA TYR A 66 10.25 20.35 6.29
C TYR A 66 10.30 18.83 6.27
N GLY A 67 11.49 18.23 6.47
CA GLY A 67 11.73 16.80 6.33
C GLY A 67 10.79 15.94 7.15
N LEU A 68 10.43 16.33 8.39
CA LEU A 68 9.46 15.64 9.23
C LEU A 68 8.06 15.60 8.60
N LEU A 69 7.61 16.72 8.03
CA LEU A 69 6.29 16.80 7.40
C LEU A 69 6.27 16.03 6.08
N LYS A 70 7.33 16.15 5.29
CA LYS A 70 7.51 15.39 4.05
C LYS A 70 7.43 13.88 4.32
N GLU A 71 8.12 13.38 5.33
CA GLU A 71 8.07 11.97 5.74
C GLU A 71 6.65 11.53 6.10
N ARG A 72 5.95 12.30 6.92
CA ARG A 72 4.58 11.97 7.37
C ARG A 72 3.58 11.99 6.23
N ILE A 73 3.61 13.02 5.38
CA ILE A 73 2.76 13.13 4.19
C ILE A 73 3.01 11.96 3.25
N SER A 74 4.28 11.65 2.99
CA SER A 74 4.65 10.53 2.12
C SER A 74 4.16 9.19 2.66
N ALA A 75 4.24 8.97 3.96
CA ALA A 75 3.73 7.76 4.60
C ALA A 75 2.21 7.64 4.46
N LEU A 76 1.47 8.71 4.72
CA LEU A 76 0.01 8.73 4.59
C LEU A 76 -0.45 8.54 3.14
N VAL A 77 0.23 9.18 2.19
CA VAL A 77 -0.04 8.99 0.75
C VAL A 77 0.23 7.54 0.33
N THR A 78 1.33 6.95 0.79
CA THR A 78 1.66 5.55 0.52
C THR A 78 0.53 4.62 0.94
N ASP A 79 0.06 4.73 2.17
CA ASP A 79 -0.97 3.85 2.70
C ASP A 79 -2.34 4.13 2.06
N GLY A 80 -2.64 5.39 1.75
CA GLY A 80 -3.84 5.76 1.00
C GLY A 80 -3.86 5.16 -0.42
N LEU A 81 -2.75 5.23 -1.15
CA LEU A 81 -2.63 4.63 -2.48
C LEU A 81 -2.67 3.10 -2.41
N ARG A 82 -2.09 2.47 -1.40
CA ARG A 82 -2.23 1.02 -1.18
C ARG A 82 -3.69 0.59 -1.06
N ALA A 83 -4.48 1.31 -0.28
CA ALA A 83 -5.91 1.06 -0.17
C ALA A 83 -6.62 1.24 -1.52
N GLN A 84 -6.31 2.30 -2.26
CA GLN A 84 -6.90 2.57 -3.58
C GLN A 84 -6.53 1.51 -4.62
N TYR A 85 -5.30 1.01 -4.63
CA TYR A 85 -4.93 -0.11 -5.50
C TYR A 85 -5.70 -1.39 -5.17
N LEU A 86 -5.91 -1.69 -3.88
CA LEU A 86 -6.71 -2.85 -3.48
C LEU A 86 -8.18 -2.69 -3.92
N GLU A 87 -8.76 -1.50 -3.83
CA GLU A 87 -10.10 -1.23 -4.36
C GLU A 87 -10.16 -1.42 -5.89
N ARG A 88 -9.15 -0.96 -6.61
CA ARG A 88 -9.02 -1.19 -8.05
C ARG A 88 -9.05 -2.69 -8.38
N GLU A 89 -8.40 -3.52 -7.56
CA GLU A 89 -8.32 -4.98 -7.76
C GLU A 89 -9.53 -5.76 -7.21
N GLY A 90 -10.58 -5.11 -6.74
CA GLY A 90 -11.83 -5.76 -6.36
C GLY A 90 -12.00 -6.03 -4.87
N TYR A 91 -11.35 -5.24 -4.04
CA TYR A 91 -11.50 -5.25 -2.59
C TYR A 91 -12.29 -4.04 -2.11
N GLU A 92 -12.95 -4.16 -0.98
CA GLU A 92 -13.40 -3.04 -0.17
C GLU A 92 -12.33 -2.78 0.89
N ALA A 93 -11.67 -1.63 0.79
CA ALA A 93 -10.55 -1.27 1.65
C ALA A 93 -10.97 -0.24 2.72
N GLN A 94 -10.46 -0.42 3.91
CA GLN A 94 -10.62 0.50 5.04
C GLN A 94 -9.26 0.78 5.66
N ILE A 95 -9.03 2.03 6.02
CA ILE A 95 -7.86 2.43 6.81
C ILE A 95 -8.37 2.69 8.21
N LEU A 96 -7.86 1.93 9.17
CA LEU A 96 -8.27 1.97 10.56
C LEU A 96 -7.08 2.36 11.43
N GLU A 97 -7.35 3.10 12.48
CA GLU A 97 -6.39 3.33 13.55
C GLU A 97 -6.68 2.35 14.69
N PHE A 98 -5.65 1.69 15.20
CA PHE A 98 -5.79 0.89 16.40
C PHE A 98 -4.94 1.46 17.52
N ILE A 99 -5.46 1.40 18.73
CA ILE A 99 -4.77 1.88 19.93
C ILE A 99 -3.89 0.75 20.42
N ASP A 100 -2.57 0.89 20.25
CA ASP A 100 -1.61 0.04 20.92
C ASP A 100 -1.27 0.64 22.30
N MET A 101 -1.20 -0.22 23.32
CA MET A 101 -0.82 0.17 24.67
C MET A 101 0.65 0.59 24.80
N GLU A 102 1.47 0.28 23.80
CA GLU A 102 2.85 0.72 23.67
C GLU A 102 2.94 1.84 22.64
N HIS A 103 2.97 3.07 23.05
CA HIS A 103 3.05 4.33 22.31
C HIS A 103 3.86 4.30 21.00
N THR A 104 3.42 3.58 19.98
CA THR A 104 3.99 3.64 18.64
C THR A 104 3.22 4.67 17.80
N PRO A 105 3.89 5.62 17.15
CA PRO A 105 3.24 6.69 16.39
C PRO A 105 2.62 6.23 15.05
N LYS A 106 2.65 4.93 14.75
CA LYS A 106 2.16 4.36 13.48
C LYS A 106 1.21 3.18 13.76
N ASN A 107 -0.05 3.49 13.96
CA ASN A 107 -1.09 2.53 14.31
C ASN A 107 -2.12 2.40 13.18
N ILE A 108 -1.66 2.34 11.94
CA ILE A 108 -2.54 2.19 10.76
C ILE A 108 -2.67 0.71 10.43
N LEU A 109 -3.91 0.26 10.30
CA LEU A 109 -4.28 -1.03 9.74
C LEU A 109 -5.01 -0.80 8.42
N ILE A 110 -4.49 -1.35 7.34
CA ILE A 110 -5.20 -1.49 6.08
C ILE A 110 -5.94 -2.82 6.13
N ARG A 111 -7.27 -2.77 6.16
CA ARG A 111 -8.15 -3.93 6.10
C ARG A 111 -8.83 -3.94 4.75
N ALA A 112 -8.69 -5.01 4.00
CA ALA A 112 -9.35 -5.17 2.72
C ALA A 112 -10.12 -6.51 2.66
N VAL A 113 -11.35 -6.45 2.18
CA VAL A 113 -12.22 -7.62 2.01
C VAL A 113 -12.59 -7.74 0.53
N ARG A 114 -12.35 -8.91 -0.04
CA ARG A 114 -12.64 -9.15 -1.45
C ARG A 114 -14.13 -9.12 -1.73
N THR A 115 -14.53 -8.24 -2.64
CA THR A 115 -15.92 -8.14 -3.13
C THR A 115 -16.08 -8.71 -4.53
N GLY A 116 -14.96 -8.85 -5.28
CA GLY A 116 -14.93 -9.21 -6.68
C GLY A 116 -15.38 -8.11 -7.64
N ARG A 117 -15.76 -6.93 -7.13
CA ARG A 117 -16.08 -5.75 -7.94
C ARG A 117 -14.88 -4.83 -7.99
N LYS A 118 -14.25 -4.74 -9.16
CA LYS A 118 -13.16 -3.78 -9.40
C LYS A 118 -13.67 -2.35 -9.29
N GLY A 119 -12.92 -1.50 -8.60
CA GLY A 119 -13.21 -0.08 -8.48
C GLY A 119 -13.02 0.68 -9.80
N GLU A 120 -13.77 1.74 -9.99
CA GLU A 120 -13.64 2.66 -11.14
C GLU A 120 -12.75 3.86 -10.77
N ASN A 121 -11.62 3.60 -10.11
CA ASN A 121 -10.75 4.62 -9.50
C ASN A 121 -9.37 4.76 -10.19
N GLU A 122 -9.12 4.08 -11.29
CA GLU A 122 -7.85 4.10 -12.01
C GLU A 122 -7.41 5.53 -12.38
N ASP A 123 -8.30 6.32 -12.98
CA ASP A 123 -7.98 7.70 -13.36
C ASP A 123 -7.69 8.59 -12.14
N ALA A 124 -8.37 8.36 -11.02
CA ALA A 124 -8.13 9.10 -9.79
C ALA A 124 -6.76 8.76 -9.19
N ILE A 125 -6.38 7.49 -9.20
CA ILE A 125 -5.03 7.04 -8.79
C ILE A 125 -3.98 7.71 -9.66
N ARG A 126 -4.10 7.64 -10.99
CA ARG A 126 -3.14 8.24 -11.92
C ARG A 126 -3.00 9.74 -11.75
N ARG A 127 -4.10 10.47 -11.54
CA ARG A 127 -4.03 11.92 -11.26
C ARG A 127 -3.29 12.21 -9.96
N CYS A 128 -3.50 11.41 -8.91
CA CYS A 128 -2.78 11.56 -7.65
C CYS A 128 -1.28 11.31 -7.82
N GLU A 129 -0.91 10.23 -8.50
CA GLU A 129 0.49 9.90 -8.81
C GLU A 129 1.18 11.02 -9.60
N GLN A 130 0.53 11.52 -10.64
CA GLN A 130 1.06 12.60 -11.48
C GLN A 130 1.20 13.91 -10.70
N ALA A 131 0.19 14.28 -9.92
CA ALA A 131 0.21 15.51 -9.12
C ALA A 131 1.34 15.50 -8.07
N LEU A 132 1.64 14.35 -7.49
CA LEU A 132 2.67 14.21 -6.46
C LEU A 132 4.03 13.75 -7.02
N GLY A 133 4.12 13.43 -8.30
CA GLY A 133 5.34 12.95 -8.94
C GLY A 133 5.82 11.61 -8.40
N VAL A 134 4.90 10.71 -8.05
CA VAL A 134 5.20 9.41 -7.44
C VAL A 134 4.82 8.25 -8.35
N ALA A 135 5.54 7.14 -8.20
CA ALA A 135 5.29 5.87 -8.87
C ALA A 135 5.47 4.73 -7.85
N PRO A 136 4.41 4.40 -7.09
CA PRO A 136 4.48 3.38 -6.05
C PRO A 136 4.76 1.98 -6.59
N THR A 137 5.61 1.22 -5.89
CA THR A 137 5.94 -0.17 -6.24
C THR A 137 4.70 -1.04 -6.36
N LEU A 138 3.70 -0.89 -5.49
CA LEU A 138 2.49 -1.71 -5.56
C LEU A 138 1.73 -1.53 -6.89
N GLY A 139 1.61 -0.29 -7.37
CA GLY A 139 0.99 -0.02 -8.67
C GLY A 139 1.71 -0.77 -9.79
N TRP A 140 3.03 -0.69 -9.83
CA TRP A 140 3.84 -1.40 -10.81
C TRP A 140 3.67 -2.93 -10.73
N LEU A 141 3.72 -3.50 -9.51
CA LEU A 141 3.56 -4.94 -9.29
C LEU A 141 2.20 -5.47 -9.78
N LEU A 142 1.13 -4.72 -9.56
CA LEU A 142 -0.22 -5.11 -9.98
C LEU A 142 -0.43 -4.96 -11.49
N ASP A 143 0.23 -3.99 -12.13
CA ASP A 143 0.14 -3.77 -13.58
C ASP A 143 0.98 -4.80 -14.37
N HIS A 144 1.97 -5.45 -13.74
CA HIS A 144 2.89 -6.40 -14.34
C HIS A 144 2.75 -7.80 -13.73
N GLU A 145 1.51 -8.22 -13.43
CA GLU A 145 1.22 -9.57 -12.92
C GLU A 145 1.73 -10.61 -13.93
N GLY A 146 2.71 -11.41 -13.50
CA GLY A 146 3.36 -12.46 -14.31
C GLY A 146 4.86 -12.24 -14.52
N GLU A 147 5.39 -11.08 -14.18
CA GLU A 147 6.84 -10.79 -14.24
C GLU A 147 7.50 -10.83 -12.84
N VAL A 148 6.71 -11.16 -11.79
CA VAL A 148 7.15 -11.19 -10.40
C VAL A 148 7.12 -12.59 -9.83
#